data_830b4104b54d023486d8f721870417d0
#
_entry.id   830b4104b54d023486d8f721870417d0
#
_cell.length_a   1.000
_cell.length_b   1.000
_cell.length_c   1.000
_cell.angle_alpha   90.00
_cell.angle_beta   90.00
_cell.angle_gamma   90.00
#
_symmetry.space_group_name_H-M   'P 1'
#
loop_
_entity.id
_entity.type
_entity.pdbx_description
1 polymer ?
#
loop_
_entity_poly.entity_id
_entity_poly.type
_entity_poly.pdbx_seq_one_letter_code
_entity_poly.pdbx_strand_id
1 'polypeptide(L)'
;IHTIVSRGEEEGRLPIIIGTPTHPEVEGIAGWCSDCRVFAGPEDLKNWAESHELSKNSAICIVSQTTSTESLWKTCCEIAKKQFTNLKIFDTICRATEYRQSEAAELSEVCHAMVVVGDPSSSNTGRLAMICREHCDKVFLVDNAAELKAQDFSGATDVGITAGASTPAWIIKEVNKTMSEITNVEAVQEENFAELLEQSIKTLNTGDKVV
;
A
#
# COMPACT_ATOMS: atom_id res chain seq x y z
N ILE A 1 -8.50 4.45 -12.22
CA ILE A 1 -7.35 3.93 -12.99
C ILE A 1 -7.83 3.37 -14.32
N HIS A 2 -8.88 2.55 -14.36
CA HIS A 2 -9.43 1.95 -15.58
C HIS A 2 -9.63 2.97 -16.72
N THR A 3 -10.29 4.08 -16.44
CA THR A 3 -10.50 5.17 -17.42
C THR A 3 -9.20 5.79 -17.92
N ILE A 4 -8.16 5.84 -17.07
CA ILE A 4 -6.86 6.40 -17.43
C ILE A 4 -6.15 5.52 -18.46
N VAL A 5 -6.11 4.21 -18.21
CA VAL A 5 -5.42 3.26 -19.10
C VAL A 5 -6.16 3.10 -20.43
N SER A 6 -7.50 2.97 -20.40
CA SER A 6 -8.34 2.89 -21.61
C SER A 6 -8.19 4.14 -22.49
N ARG A 7 -8.28 5.33 -21.89
CA ARG A 7 -8.08 6.58 -22.61
C ARG A 7 -6.65 6.75 -23.12
N GLY A 8 -5.65 6.28 -22.34
CA GLY A 8 -4.26 6.26 -22.78
C GLY A 8 -4.10 5.46 -24.07
N GLU A 9 -4.68 4.27 -24.14
CA GLU A 9 -4.65 3.42 -25.33
C GLU A 9 -5.40 4.06 -26.51
N GLU A 10 -6.58 4.66 -26.31
CA GLU A 10 -7.31 5.43 -27.32
C GLU A 10 -6.48 6.59 -27.90
N GLU A 11 -5.61 7.20 -27.09
CA GLU A 11 -4.66 8.23 -27.50
C GLU A 11 -3.38 7.66 -28.17
N GLY A 12 -3.31 6.35 -28.42
CA GLY A 12 -2.17 5.66 -29.02
C GLY A 12 -0.97 5.53 -28.09
N ARG A 13 -1.17 5.55 -26.78
CA ARG A 13 -0.14 5.31 -25.76
C ARG A 13 -0.16 3.86 -25.32
N LEU A 14 1.02 3.31 -25.08
CA LEU A 14 1.13 2.01 -24.40
C LEU A 14 0.99 2.21 -22.88
N PRO A 15 -0.05 1.63 -22.24
CA PRO A 15 -0.17 1.65 -20.80
C PRO A 15 0.90 0.78 -20.12
N ILE A 16 1.55 1.35 -19.11
CA ILE A 16 2.43 0.64 -18.19
C ILE A 16 1.78 0.66 -16.80
N ILE A 17 1.65 -0.50 -16.20
CA ILE A 17 1.06 -0.69 -14.89
C ILE A 17 2.16 -1.17 -13.93
N ILE A 18 2.42 -0.39 -12.89
CA ILE A 18 3.36 -0.78 -11.82
C ILE A 18 2.56 -1.45 -10.71
N GLY A 19 2.80 -2.72 -10.49
CA GLY A 19 2.08 -3.51 -9.49
C GLY A 19 2.34 -5.01 -9.63
N THR A 20 1.83 -5.80 -8.70
CA THR A 20 1.98 -7.26 -8.71
C THR A 20 1.11 -7.87 -9.81
N PRO A 21 1.68 -8.55 -10.82
CA PRO A 21 0.95 -9.01 -12.01
C PRO A 21 -0.29 -9.88 -11.70
N THR A 22 -0.20 -10.72 -10.67
CA THR A 22 -1.26 -11.65 -10.25
C THR A 22 -2.25 -11.06 -9.25
N HIS A 23 -2.15 -9.77 -8.95
CA HIS A 23 -3.06 -9.11 -8.02
C HIS A 23 -4.38 -8.77 -8.71
N PRO A 24 -5.56 -9.05 -8.11
CA PRO A 24 -6.87 -8.81 -8.73
C PRO A 24 -7.08 -7.37 -9.22
N GLU A 25 -6.56 -6.37 -8.49
CA GLU A 25 -6.62 -4.97 -8.92
C GLU A 25 -5.84 -4.76 -10.24
N VAL A 26 -4.63 -5.31 -10.33
CA VAL A 26 -3.76 -5.17 -11.51
C VAL A 26 -4.34 -5.91 -12.71
N GLU A 27 -4.84 -7.13 -12.50
CA GLU A 27 -5.56 -7.88 -13.54
C GLU A 27 -6.81 -7.11 -14.01
N GLY A 28 -7.56 -6.52 -13.06
CA GLY A 28 -8.71 -5.67 -13.37
C GLY A 28 -8.33 -4.43 -14.18
N ILE A 29 -7.22 -3.75 -13.87
CA ILE A 29 -6.72 -2.60 -14.64
C ILE A 29 -6.29 -3.04 -16.05
N ALA A 30 -5.50 -4.11 -16.15
CA ALA A 30 -5.01 -4.64 -17.41
C ALA A 30 -6.15 -5.08 -18.36
N GLY A 31 -7.25 -5.58 -17.82
CA GLY A 31 -8.44 -5.96 -18.60
C GLY A 31 -9.15 -4.79 -19.32
N TRP A 32 -8.76 -3.54 -19.04
CA TRP A 32 -9.27 -2.34 -19.74
C TRP A 32 -8.39 -1.89 -20.92
N CYS A 33 -7.34 -2.62 -21.22
CA CYS A 33 -6.43 -2.36 -22.33
C CYS A 33 -6.37 -3.60 -23.23
N SER A 34 -6.22 -3.42 -24.53
CA SER A 34 -5.93 -4.52 -25.47
C SER A 34 -4.44 -4.87 -25.47
N ASP A 35 -3.57 -3.91 -25.19
CA ASP A 35 -2.12 -4.11 -25.00
C ASP A 35 -1.61 -3.23 -23.85
N CYS A 36 -0.94 -3.83 -22.86
CA CYS A 36 -0.29 -3.13 -21.77
C CYS A 36 0.92 -3.91 -21.28
N ARG A 37 1.77 -3.26 -20.48
CA ARG A 37 2.88 -3.91 -19.79
C ARG A 37 2.71 -3.77 -18.28
N VAL A 38 2.92 -4.86 -17.57
CA VAL A 38 2.83 -4.90 -16.10
C VAL A 38 4.20 -5.24 -15.54
N PHE A 39 4.66 -4.45 -14.57
CA PHE A 39 5.95 -4.65 -13.91
C PHE A 39 5.79 -4.63 -12.39
N ALA A 40 6.33 -5.66 -11.73
CA ALA A 40 6.28 -5.76 -10.28
C ALA A 40 7.22 -4.75 -9.59
N GLY A 41 8.25 -4.30 -10.28
CA GLY A 41 9.23 -3.39 -9.71
C GLY A 41 10.15 -2.71 -10.72
N PRO A 42 11.09 -1.89 -10.20
CA PRO A 42 11.98 -1.07 -11.02
C PRO A 42 12.94 -1.88 -11.89
N GLU A 43 13.44 -3.02 -11.42
CA GLU A 43 14.39 -3.86 -12.17
C GLU A 43 13.73 -4.43 -13.43
N ASP A 44 12.50 -4.95 -13.31
CA ASP A 44 11.76 -5.51 -14.44
C ASP A 44 11.46 -4.42 -15.49
N LEU A 45 10.99 -3.26 -15.01
CA LEU A 45 10.74 -2.10 -15.87
C LEU A 45 12.01 -1.65 -16.59
N LYS A 46 13.15 -1.57 -15.88
CA LYS A 46 14.43 -1.16 -16.43
C LYS A 46 14.90 -2.12 -17.51
N ASN A 47 14.92 -3.42 -17.21
CA ASN A 47 15.37 -4.45 -18.14
C ASN A 47 14.54 -4.44 -19.42
N TRP A 48 13.22 -4.32 -19.29
CA TRP A 48 12.34 -4.19 -20.45
C TRP A 48 12.59 -2.91 -21.23
N ALA A 49 12.70 -1.77 -20.58
CA ALA A 49 12.92 -0.50 -21.26
C ALA A 49 14.29 -0.43 -22.00
N GLU A 50 15.29 -1.16 -21.49
CA GLU A 50 16.62 -1.28 -22.12
C GLU A 50 16.66 -2.35 -23.23
N SER A 51 15.65 -3.20 -23.37
CA SER A 51 15.59 -4.23 -24.42
C SER A 51 15.43 -3.65 -25.85
N HIS A 52 15.21 -2.34 -25.97
CA HIS A 52 15.01 -1.61 -27.23
C HIS A 52 13.79 -2.04 -28.06
N GLU A 53 12.82 -2.70 -27.43
CA GLU A 53 11.54 -3.04 -28.07
C GLU A 53 10.76 -1.79 -28.51
N LEU A 54 10.97 -0.69 -27.77
CA LEU A 54 10.33 0.60 -28.05
C LEU A 54 11.35 1.71 -28.28
N SER A 55 10.98 2.68 -29.11
CA SER A 55 11.79 3.87 -29.28
C SER A 55 11.64 4.82 -28.08
N LYS A 56 12.65 5.68 -27.84
CA LYS A 56 12.57 6.71 -26.79
C LYS A 56 11.39 7.66 -26.97
N ASN A 57 10.88 7.81 -28.18
CA ASN A 57 9.76 8.70 -28.50
C ASN A 57 8.41 7.98 -28.47
N SER A 58 8.38 6.70 -28.11
CA SER A 58 7.11 5.94 -27.97
C SER A 58 6.19 6.63 -26.96
N ALA A 59 4.93 6.72 -27.30
CA ALA A 59 3.93 7.34 -26.44
C ALA A 59 3.54 6.36 -25.32
N ILE A 60 3.84 6.73 -24.08
CA ILE A 60 3.64 5.90 -22.89
C ILE A 60 2.69 6.59 -21.92
N CYS A 61 1.83 5.86 -21.25
CA CYS A 61 1.20 6.29 -20.01
C CYS A 61 1.51 5.30 -18.90
N ILE A 62 1.83 5.78 -17.71
CA ILE A 62 2.20 4.94 -16.57
C ILE A 62 1.28 5.20 -15.39
N VAL A 63 0.79 4.14 -14.80
CA VAL A 63 -0.07 4.11 -13.59
C VAL A 63 0.51 3.14 -12.57
N SER A 64 0.06 3.23 -11.32
CA SER A 64 0.44 2.31 -10.26
C SER A 64 -0.77 1.61 -9.66
N GLN A 65 -0.57 0.41 -9.16
CA GLN A 65 -1.46 -0.23 -8.20
C GLN A 65 -1.66 0.69 -6.99
N THR A 66 -2.89 0.82 -6.48
CA THR A 66 -3.22 1.79 -5.41
C THR A 66 -2.47 1.56 -4.10
N THR A 67 -2.06 0.32 -3.83
CA THR A 67 -1.34 -0.10 -2.63
C THR A 67 0.19 -0.13 -2.78
N SER A 68 0.73 0.34 -3.91
CA SER A 68 2.19 0.44 -4.10
C SER A 68 2.82 1.40 -3.09
N THR A 69 4.09 1.17 -2.76
CA THR A 69 4.83 2.12 -1.93
C THR A 69 5.26 3.34 -2.74
N GLU A 70 5.34 4.49 -2.08
CA GLU A 70 5.79 5.72 -2.71
C GLU A 70 7.22 5.59 -3.28
N SER A 71 8.12 4.94 -2.54
CA SER A 71 9.51 4.71 -2.96
C SER A 71 9.59 3.90 -4.26
N LEU A 72 8.86 2.78 -4.35
CA LEU A 72 8.80 1.96 -5.57
C LEU A 72 8.27 2.77 -6.75
N TRP A 73 7.17 3.51 -6.55
CA TRP A 73 6.57 4.35 -7.57
C TRP A 73 7.53 5.43 -8.08
N LYS A 74 8.16 6.18 -7.16
CA LYS A 74 9.14 7.21 -7.52
C LYS A 74 10.29 6.65 -8.34
N THR A 75 10.86 5.51 -7.93
CA THR A 75 11.95 4.86 -8.67
C THR A 75 11.52 4.43 -10.08
N CYS A 76 10.33 3.83 -10.22
CA CYS A 76 9.79 3.46 -11.53
C CYS A 76 9.56 4.69 -12.43
N CYS A 77 9.03 5.78 -11.87
CA CYS A 77 8.84 7.03 -12.61
C CYS A 77 10.17 7.63 -13.09
N GLU A 78 11.23 7.58 -12.28
CA GLU A 78 12.55 8.06 -12.68
C GLU A 78 13.14 7.22 -13.82
N ILE A 79 13.00 5.91 -13.78
CA ILE A 79 13.42 5.02 -14.86
C ILE A 79 12.64 5.35 -16.14
N ALA A 80 11.31 5.45 -16.05
CA ALA A 80 10.48 5.76 -17.19
C ALA A 80 10.84 7.14 -17.83
N LYS A 81 11.09 8.18 -17.01
CA LYS A 81 11.51 9.50 -17.47
C LYS A 81 12.86 9.50 -18.18
N LYS A 82 13.78 8.64 -17.78
CA LYS A 82 15.11 8.50 -18.43
C LYS A 82 15.00 7.80 -19.78
N GLN A 83 14.06 6.89 -19.93
CA GLN A 83 13.92 6.04 -21.11
C GLN A 83 12.97 6.62 -22.17
N PHE A 84 11.91 7.32 -21.76
CA PHE A 84 10.86 7.77 -22.67
C PHE A 84 10.67 9.29 -22.60
N THR A 85 10.65 9.93 -23.77
CA THR A 85 10.46 11.40 -23.90
C THR A 85 8.96 11.78 -24.01
N ASN A 86 8.11 10.87 -24.52
CA ASN A 86 6.66 11.08 -24.67
C ASN A 86 5.89 10.29 -23.59
N LEU A 87 6.09 10.67 -22.33
CA LEU A 87 5.56 9.97 -21.16
C LEU A 87 4.49 10.80 -20.45
N LYS A 88 3.33 10.20 -20.18
CA LYS A 88 2.33 10.70 -19.23
C LYS A 88 2.37 9.87 -17.95
N ILE A 89 2.53 10.51 -16.81
CA ILE A 89 2.57 9.88 -15.49
C ILE A 89 1.29 10.24 -14.75
N PHE A 90 0.60 9.21 -14.27
CA PHE A 90 -0.60 9.36 -13.45
C PHE A 90 -0.33 8.73 -12.09
N ASP A 91 -0.22 9.56 -11.06
CA ASP A 91 -0.11 9.09 -9.69
C ASP A 91 -1.45 8.53 -9.24
N THR A 92 -1.51 7.20 -9.14
CA THR A 92 -2.72 6.46 -8.77
C THR A 92 -2.58 5.74 -7.43
N ILE A 93 -1.51 6.01 -6.67
CA ILE A 93 -1.39 5.54 -5.30
C ILE A 93 -2.50 6.16 -4.47
N CYS A 94 -3.21 5.33 -3.71
CA CYS A 94 -4.23 5.82 -2.81
C CYS A 94 -3.57 6.62 -1.67
N ARG A 95 -3.91 7.91 -1.54
CA ARG A 95 -3.34 8.76 -0.48
C ARG A 95 -3.64 8.23 0.93
N ALA A 96 -4.82 7.63 1.13
CA ALA A 96 -5.13 6.96 2.39
C ALA A 96 -4.16 5.82 2.70
N THR A 97 -3.72 5.09 1.67
CA THR A 97 -2.70 4.03 1.80
C THR A 97 -1.32 4.63 2.10
N GLU A 98 -0.97 5.73 1.45
CA GLU A 98 0.28 6.47 1.68
C GLU A 98 0.38 6.98 3.13
N TYR A 99 -0.67 7.63 3.64
CA TYR A 99 -0.72 8.07 5.03
C TYR A 99 -0.54 6.90 6.01
N ARG A 100 -1.23 5.79 5.81
CA ARG A 100 -1.06 4.60 6.65
C ARG A 100 0.35 4.02 6.59
N GLN A 101 0.98 4.06 5.43
CA GLN A 101 2.37 3.60 5.27
C GLN A 101 3.34 4.52 6.02
N SER A 102 3.16 5.83 5.95
CA SER A 102 3.96 6.81 6.69
C SER A 102 3.78 6.65 8.20
N GLU A 103 2.53 6.60 8.66
CA GLU A 103 2.22 6.39 10.09
C GLU A 103 2.79 5.07 10.61
N ALA A 104 2.71 3.97 9.82
CA ALA A 104 3.27 2.68 10.19
C ALA A 104 4.80 2.73 10.30
N ALA A 105 5.48 3.45 9.39
CA ALA A 105 6.92 3.67 9.46
C ALA A 105 7.30 4.45 10.72
N GLU A 106 6.69 5.62 10.92
CA GLU A 106 6.94 6.50 12.08
C GLU A 106 6.69 5.76 13.42
N LEU A 107 5.59 5.01 13.50
CA LEU A 107 5.26 4.24 14.70
C LEU A 107 6.27 3.11 14.94
N SER A 108 6.73 2.45 13.89
CA SER A 108 7.69 1.35 14.00
C SER A 108 9.10 1.79 14.41
N GLU A 109 9.47 3.06 14.20
CA GLU A 109 10.73 3.62 14.66
C GLU A 109 10.79 3.81 16.18
N VAL A 110 9.64 3.99 16.84
CA VAL A 110 9.58 4.31 18.27
C VAL A 110 9.09 3.16 19.14
N CYS A 111 8.47 2.13 18.55
CA CYS A 111 7.92 1.01 19.28
C CYS A 111 8.89 -0.17 19.35
N HIS A 112 8.86 -0.91 20.50
CA HIS A 112 9.63 -2.14 20.70
C HIS A 112 9.04 -3.34 19.96
N ALA A 113 7.75 -3.29 19.65
CA ALA A 113 7.08 -4.30 18.85
C ALA A 113 5.93 -3.67 18.05
N MET A 114 5.59 -4.27 16.90
CA MET A 114 4.49 -3.84 16.05
C MET A 114 3.51 -4.99 15.81
N VAL A 115 2.22 -4.70 15.89
CA VAL A 115 1.13 -5.60 15.48
C VAL A 115 0.46 -5.02 14.25
N VAL A 116 0.51 -5.76 13.15
CA VAL A 116 -0.17 -5.42 11.90
C VAL A 116 -1.41 -6.30 11.78
N VAL A 117 -2.59 -5.69 11.84
CA VAL A 117 -3.88 -6.40 11.86
C VAL A 117 -4.47 -6.48 10.46
N GLY A 118 -4.83 -7.68 10.03
CA GLY A 118 -5.57 -7.94 8.77
C GLY A 118 -5.09 -9.16 8.02
N ASP A 119 -5.84 -9.50 6.98
CA ASP A 119 -5.61 -10.69 6.15
C ASP A 119 -4.19 -10.68 5.57
N PRO A 120 -3.37 -11.73 5.83
CA PRO A 120 -2.03 -11.87 5.27
C PRO A 120 -1.98 -11.90 3.73
N SER A 121 -3.07 -12.30 3.07
CA SER A 121 -3.19 -12.31 1.60
C SER A 121 -3.45 -10.91 1.02
N SER A 122 -3.85 -9.94 1.84
CA SER A 122 -4.06 -8.55 1.43
C SER A 122 -2.73 -7.86 1.11
N SER A 123 -2.60 -7.35 -0.11
CA SER A 123 -1.39 -6.65 -0.54
C SER A 123 -1.09 -5.41 0.32
N ASN A 124 -2.11 -4.69 0.77
CA ASN A 124 -1.96 -3.55 1.67
C ASN A 124 -1.44 -3.97 3.05
N THR A 125 -2.01 -5.03 3.65
CA THR A 125 -1.57 -5.56 4.95
C THR A 125 -0.13 -6.07 4.88
N GLY A 126 0.20 -6.82 3.83
CA GLY A 126 1.57 -7.30 3.60
C GLY A 126 2.58 -6.16 3.45
N ARG A 127 2.22 -5.08 2.75
CA ARG A 127 3.07 -3.88 2.61
C ARG A 127 3.31 -3.17 3.93
N LEU A 128 2.27 -2.97 4.75
CA LEU A 128 2.43 -2.39 6.09
C LEU A 128 3.40 -3.22 6.95
N ALA A 129 3.25 -4.55 6.94
CA ALA A 129 4.15 -5.44 7.69
C ALA A 129 5.61 -5.34 7.19
N MET A 130 5.84 -5.19 5.88
CA MET A 130 7.18 -4.97 5.33
C MET A 130 7.77 -3.65 5.81
N ILE A 131 7.01 -2.55 5.73
CA ILE A 131 7.45 -1.22 6.19
C ILE A 131 7.82 -1.28 7.67
N CYS A 132 6.96 -1.87 8.52
CA CYS A 132 7.27 -2.00 9.94
C CYS A 132 8.56 -2.79 10.18
N ARG A 133 8.85 -3.83 9.40
CA ARG A 133 10.09 -4.63 9.53
C ARG A 133 11.35 -3.91 9.12
N GLU A 134 11.26 -2.80 8.40
CA GLU A 134 12.42 -1.96 8.07
C GLU A 134 12.93 -1.20 9.29
N HIS A 135 12.08 -0.97 10.31
CA HIS A 135 12.40 -0.13 11.47
C HIS A 135 12.22 -0.85 12.82
N CYS A 136 11.51 -1.99 12.86
CA CYS A 136 11.24 -2.73 14.09
C CYS A 136 11.53 -4.23 13.91
N ASP A 137 12.31 -4.82 14.82
CA ASP A 137 12.70 -6.24 14.75
C ASP A 137 11.54 -7.20 15.07
N LYS A 138 10.59 -6.76 15.91
CA LYS A 138 9.46 -7.57 16.36
C LYS A 138 8.17 -7.11 15.67
N VAL A 139 7.83 -7.72 14.53
CA VAL A 139 6.61 -7.40 13.77
C VAL A 139 5.75 -8.63 13.61
N PHE A 140 4.54 -8.58 14.19
CA PHE A 140 3.55 -9.65 14.18
C PHE A 140 2.40 -9.28 13.23
N LEU A 141 2.17 -10.12 12.24
CA LEU A 141 1.03 -10.00 11.34
C LEU A 141 -0.04 -10.96 11.83
N VAL A 142 -1.22 -10.43 12.18
CA VAL A 142 -2.32 -11.19 12.78
C VAL A 142 -3.64 -10.91 12.04
N ASP A 143 -4.42 -11.94 11.81
CA ASP A 143 -5.78 -11.81 11.26
C ASP A 143 -6.83 -11.53 12.34
N ASN A 144 -6.60 -11.99 13.56
CA ASN A 144 -7.48 -11.80 14.69
C ASN A 144 -6.74 -11.84 16.04
N ALA A 145 -7.44 -11.49 17.13
CA ALA A 145 -6.85 -11.41 18.46
C ALA A 145 -6.37 -12.75 19.04
N ALA A 146 -6.93 -13.89 18.58
CA ALA A 146 -6.54 -15.22 19.09
C ALA A 146 -5.12 -15.62 18.67
N GLU A 147 -4.54 -14.95 17.69
CA GLU A 147 -3.15 -15.18 17.24
C GLU A 147 -2.12 -14.48 18.10
N LEU A 148 -2.53 -13.54 18.98
CA LEU A 148 -1.64 -12.84 19.90
C LEU A 148 -1.20 -13.76 21.05
N LYS A 149 0.11 -13.80 21.30
CA LYS A 149 0.71 -14.58 22.40
C LYS A 149 1.47 -13.65 23.32
N ALA A 150 1.15 -13.64 24.60
CA ALA A 150 1.77 -12.77 25.59
C ALA A 150 3.33 -12.86 25.59
N GLN A 151 3.88 -14.06 25.36
CA GLN A 151 5.32 -14.29 25.30
C GLN A 151 6.03 -13.55 24.19
N ASP A 152 5.33 -13.25 23.09
CA ASP A 152 5.89 -12.55 21.92
C ASP A 152 6.21 -11.09 22.26
N PHE A 153 5.50 -10.51 23.24
CA PHE A 153 5.64 -9.13 23.70
C PHE A 153 6.47 -8.98 24.97
N SER A 154 7.08 -10.07 25.45
CA SER A 154 7.90 -10.04 26.64
C SER A 154 9.06 -9.04 26.50
N GLY A 155 9.16 -8.09 27.45
CA GLY A 155 10.15 -7.03 27.47
C GLY A 155 9.87 -5.87 26.52
N ALA A 156 8.75 -5.85 25.81
CA ALA A 156 8.31 -4.69 25.05
C ALA A 156 7.59 -3.71 26.00
N THR A 157 8.08 -2.46 26.09
CA THR A 157 7.43 -1.39 26.86
C THR A 157 6.39 -0.67 26.02
N ASP A 158 6.61 -0.59 24.70
CA ASP A 158 5.76 0.10 23.75
C ASP A 158 5.44 -0.83 22.58
N VAL A 159 4.16 -1.02 22.31
CA VAL A 159 3.66 -1.85 21.21
C VAL A 159 2.77 -1.01 20.31
N GLY A 160 3.19 -0.85 19.06
CA GLY A 160 2.42 -0.16 18.03
C GLY A 160 1.42 -1.11 17.36
N ILE A 161 0.22 -0.60 17.07
CA ILE A 161 -0.82 -1.35 16.33
C ILE A 161 -1.18 -0.58 15.08
N THR A 162 -1.10 -1.23 13.93
CA THR A 162 -1.61 -0.72 12.65
C THR A 162 -2.48 -1.75 11.98
N ALA A 163 -3.30 -1.35 11.01
CA ALA A 163 -4.24 -2.25 10.36
C ALA A 163 -4.36 -2.01 8.86
N GLY A 164 -4.61 -3.09 8.13
CA GLY A 164 -4.93 -3.04 6.70
C GLY A 164 -6.23 -2.25 6.44
N ALA A 165 -6.30 -1.60 5.27
CA ALA A 165 -7.43 -0.76 4.89
C ALA A 165 -8.78 -1.50 4.85
N SER A 166 -8.77 -2.79 4.58
CA SER A 166 -9.97 -3.65 4.55
C SER A 166 -10.27 -4.35 5.88
N THR A 167 -9.46 -4.12 6.92
CA THR A 167 -9.65 -4.76 8.23
C THR A 167 -10.87 -4.19 8.93
N PRO A 168 -11.85 -5.03 9.34
CA PRO A 168 -13.03 -4.57 10.05
C PRO A 168 -12.67 -3.90 11.40
N ALA A 169 -13.33 -2.79 11.71
CA ALA A 169 -13.06 -2.04 12.93
C ALA A 169 -13.26 -2.85 14.23
N TRP A 170 -14.15 -3.83 14.24
CA TRP A 170 -14.37 -4.70 15.41
C TRP A 170 -13.16 -5.62 15.67
N ILE A 171 -12.48 -6.13 14.63
CA ILE A 171 -11.25 -6.92 14.78
C ILE A 171 -10.15 -6.05 15.40
N ILE A 172 -10.00 -4.81 14.91
CA ILE A 172 -8.99 -3.89 15.43
C ILE A 172 -9.23 -3.60 16.93
N LYS A 173 -10.50 -3.38 17.31
CA LYS A 173 -10.88 -3.17 18.72
C LYS A 173 -10.59 -4.39 19.59
N GLU A 174 -10.87 -5.59 19.09
CA GLU A 174 -10.60 -6.85 19.80
C GLU A 174 -9.10 -7.04 20.00
N VAL A 175 -8.28 -6.84 18.95
CA VAL A 175 -6.82 -6.89 19.04
C VAL A 175 -6.28 -5.87 20.03
N ASN A 176 -6.76 -4.62 19.98
CA ASN A 176 -6.33 -3.58 20.91
C ASN A 176 -6.67 -3.93 22.36
N LYS A 177 -7.88 -4.44 22.62
CA LYS A 177 -8.30 -4.89 23.95
C LYS A 177 -7.39 -6.01 24.47
N THR A 178 -7.17 -7.05 23.67
CA THR A 178 -6.31 -8.19 24.04
C THR A 178 -4.85 -7.73 24.26
N MET A 179 -4.33 -6.82 23.45
CA MET A 179 -3.01 -6.24 23.68
C MET A 179 -2.91 -5.47 24.99
N SER A 180 -3.94 -4.69 25.33
CA SER A 180 -4.00 -3.97 26.61
C SER A 180 -4.02 -4.94 27.81
N GLU A 181 -4.68 -6.08 27.70
CA GLU A 181 -4.68 -7.14 28.71
C GLU A 181 -3.31 -7.83 28.83
N ILE A 182 -2.61 -8.05 27.71
CA ILE A 182 -1.27 -8.67 27.65
C ILE A 182 -0.21 -7.76 28.26
N THR A 183 -0.24 -6.46 27.92
CA THR A 183 0.84 -5.53 28.26
C THR A 183 0.63 -4.78 29.58
N ASN A 184 -0.55 -4.91 30.23
CA ASN A 184 -0.93 -4.11 31.41
C ASN A 184 -0.83 -2.60 31.18
N VAL A 185 -0.88 -2.16 29.94
CA VAL A 185 -0.91 -0.73 29.63
C VAL A 185 -2.35 -0.24 29.82
N GLU A 186 -2.56 0.69 30.74
CA GLU A 186 -3.84 1.42 30.84
C GLU A 186 -4.20 1.93 29.43
N ALA A 187 -5.39 1.58 28.95
CA ALA A 187 -5.85 1.93 27.62
C ALA A 187 -5.64 3.41 27.35
N VAL A 188 -4.72 3.74 26.47
CA VAL A 188 -4.62 5.09 25.89
C VAL A 188 -5.96 5.35 25.22
N GLN A 189 -6.69 6.27 25.77
CA GLN A 189 -8.06 6.71 25.52
C GLN A 189 -8.61 6.27 24.16
N GLU A 190 -9.59 5.35 24.18
CA GLU A 190 -10.33 4.81 23.02
C GLU A 190 -10.91 5.90 22.08
N GLU A 191 -11.09 7.12 22.60
CA GLU A 191 -11.67 8.24 21.87
C GLU A 191 -10.82 8.72 20.68
N ASN A 192 -9.51 8.82 20.81
CA ASN A 192 -8.65 9.35 19.73
C ASN A 192 -8.51 8.40 18.54
N PHE A 193 -8.42 7.10 18.79
CA PHE A 193 -8.25 6.11 17.70
C PHE A 193 -9.56 5.88 16.93
N ALA A 194 -10.69 5.85 17.62
CA ALA A 194 -12.01 5.73 16.99
C ALA A 194 -12.34 7.01 16.16
N GLU A 195 -11.98 8.21 16.63
CA GLU A 195 -12.16 9.45 15.87
C GLU A 195 -11.26 9.51 14.61
N LEU A 196 -10.02 9.09 14.70
CA LEU A 196 -9.11 9.02 13.55
C LEU A 196 -9.57 8.00 12.52
N LEU A 197 -10.09 6.84 12.96
CA LEU A 197 -10.69 5.84 12.08
C LEU A 197 -11.98 6.38 11.42
N GLU A 198 -12.86 7.03 12.18
CA GLU A 198 -14.07 7.66 11.63
C GLU A 198 -13.75 8.83 10.69
N GLN A 199 -12.73 9.62 10.94
CA GLN A 199 -12.28 10.66 10.02
C GLN A 199 -11.71 10.04 8.74
N SER A 200 -10.93 8.95 8.84
CA SER A 200 -10.42 8.21 7.69
C SER A 200 -11.54 7.57 6.84
N ILE A 201 -12.62 7.09 7.49
CA ILE A 201 -13.78 6.52 6.81
C ILE A 201 -14.67 7.63 6.21
N LYS A 202 -14.83 8.75 6.88
CA LYS A 202 -15.60 9.90 6.36
C LYS A 202 -14.99 10.51 5.11
N THR A 203 -13.66 10.50 4.99
CA THR A 203 -12.97 10.94 3.75
C THR A 203 -13.16 9.98 2.57
N LEU A 204 -13.56 8.73 2.82
CA LEU A 204 -13.84 7.73 1.77
C LEU A 204 -15.29 7.72 1.28
N ASN A 205 -16.22 8.38 1.98
CA ASN A 205 -17.67 8.37 1.67
C ASN A 205 -18.18 9.60 0.92
N THR A 206 -17.38 10.60 0.68
CA THR A 206 -17.73 11.72 -0.17
C THR A 206 -17.31 11.42 -1.59
N GLY A 207 -18.28 11.01 -2.42
CA GLY A 207 -18.14 10.93 -3.86
C GLY A 207 -17.87 12.30 -4.45
N ASP A 208 -16.65 12.76 -4.39
CA ASP A 208 -16.21 13.94 -5.11
C ASP A 208 -16.10 13.60 -6.59
N LYS A 209 -17.01 14.19 -7.36
CA LYS A 209 -16.92 14.25 -8.80
C LYS A 209 -15.61 14.95 -9.13
N VAL A 210 -14.66 14.19 -9.66
CA VAL A 210 -13.49 14.78 -10.33
C VAL A 210 -13.99 15.38 -11.64
N VAL A 211 -13.97 16.70 -11.74
CA VAL A 211 -14.15 17.46 -12.96
C VAL A 211 -12.90 17.35 -13.82
#